data_52b98de51e0966d8d21f080cb9a0e8fe
#
_entry.id   52b98de51e0966d8d21f080cb9a0e8fe
#
_cell.length_a   1.000
_cell.length_b   1.000
_cell.length_c   1.000
_cell.angle_alpha   90.00
_cell.angle_beta   90.00
_cell.angle_gamma   90.00
#
_symmetry.space_group_name_H-M   'P 1'
#
loop_
_entity.id
_entity.type
_entity.pdbx_description
1 polymer ?
#
loop_
_entity_poly.entity_id
_entity_poly.type
_entity_poly.pdbx_seq_one_letter_code
_entity_poly.pdbx_strand_id
1 'polypeptide(L)'
;KPVYCTGLGKAFLAFLPEKESSQIIDRIELKAFTEHTVTDKLELKKEIAQFRNQGYAVDNQEIEQGLWCMAVPIYDNTGHMKAAISVSGLKQRMVEKKELLKTEMLKTARDLSRDLGYYKEELK
;
A
#
# COMPACT_ATOMS: atom_id res chain seq x y z
N LYS A 1 -7.95 12.50 0.02
CA LYS A 1 -8.57 11.25 0.49
C LYS A 1 -7.86 10.76 1.73
N PRO A 2 -8.57 10.06 2.62
CA PRO A 2 -7.96 9.60 3.87
C PRO A 2 -6.85 8.56 3.61
N VAL A 3 -5.79 8.63 4.42
CA VAL A 3 -4.64 7.75 4.28
C VAL A 3 -4.94 6.29 4.65
N TYR A 4 -5.90 6.08 5.53
CA TYR A 4 -6.14 4.74 6.08
C TYR A 4 -7.08 3.87 5.25
N CYS A 5 -7.70 4.40 4.22
CA CYS A 5 -8.67 3.65 3.43
C CYS A 5 -8.47 3.76 1.91
N THR A 6 -7.31 4.25 1.48
CA THR A 6 -6.95 4.28 0.06
C THR A 6 -5.72 3.42 -0.17
N GLY A 7 -5.53 2.94 -1.40
CA GLY A 7 -4.37 2.12 -1.74
C GLY A 7 -3.06 2.85 -1.52
N LEU A 8 -2.94 4.08 -2.05
CA LEU A 8 -1.73 4.87 -1.87
C LEU A 8 -1.48 5.19 -0.40
N GLY A 9 -2.54 5.58 0.34
CA GLY A 9 -2.41 5.90 1.75
C GLY A 9 -1.96 4.70 2.57
N LYS A 10 -2.54 3.53 2.32
CA LYS A 10 -2.14 2.31 3.01
C LYS A 10 -0.71 1.92 2.65
N ALA A 11 -0.29 2.15 1.41
CA ALA A 11 1.10 1.91 1.02
C ALA A 11 2.05 2.81 1.81
N PHE A 12 1.72 4.09 1.98
CA PHE A 12 2.53 4.97 2.81
C PHE A 12 2.64 4.44 4.24
N LEU A 13 1.52 4.05 4.83
CA LEU A 13 1.54 3.50 6.18
C LEU A 13 2.37 2.21 6.27
N ALA A 14 2.27 1.36 5.25
CA ALA A 14 2.96 0.07 5.27
C ALA A 14 4.47 0.19 5.08
N PHE A 15 4.92 1.15 4.26
CA PHE A 15 6.32 1.21 3.85
C PHE A 15 7.12 2.36 4.46
N LEU A 16 6.49 3.22 5.26
CA LEU A 16 7.20 4.10 6.18
C LEU A 16 7.81 3.27 7.30
N PRO A 17 8.82 3.80 8.01
CA PRO A 17 9.33 3.11 9.20
C PRO A 17 8.19 2.79 10.16
N GLU A 18 8.22 1.60 10.73
CA GLU A 18 7.12 1.09 11.56
C GLU A 18 6.72 2.03 12.69
N LYS A 19 7.70 2.65 13.34
CA LYS A 19 7.44 3.57 14.44
C LYS A 19 6.65 4.79 13.98
N GLU A 20 7.03 5.36 12.83
CA GLU A 20 6.32 6.51 12.26
C GLU A 20 4.89 6.13 11.88
N SER A 21 4.75 4.99 11.22
CA SER A 21 3.43 4.49 10.80
C SER A 21 2.51 4.29 12.01
N SER A 22 3.02 3.66 13.06
CA SER A 22 2.24 3.42 14.28
C SER A 22 1.79 4.72 14.93
N GLN A 23 2.66 5.72 14.98
CA GLN A 23 2.33 7.03 15.54
C GLN A 23 1.24 7.74 14.74
N ILE A 24 1.32 7.65 13.41
CA ILE A 24 0.29 8.22 12.54
C ILE A 24 -1.06 7.56 12.81
N ILE A 25 -1.08 6.22 12.85
CA ILE A 25 -2.33 5.48 13.09
C ILE A 25 -2.93 5.85 14.45
N ASP A 26 -2.10 6.02 15.47
CA ASP A 26 -2.60 6.39 16.80
C ASP A 26 -3.28 7.76 16.84
N ARG A 27 -2.92 8.65 15.92
CA ARG A 27 -3.41 10.03 15.89
C ARG A 27 -4.59 10.27 14.97
N ILE A 28 -4.81 9.41 13.97
CA ILE A 28 -5.88 9.63 13.02
C ILE A 28 -7.20 9.10 13.53
N GLU A 29 -8.28 9.72 13.07
CA GLU A 29 -9.63 9.28 13.36
C GLU A 29 -10.11 8.40 12.21
N LEU A 30 -10.55 7.20 12.52
CA LEU A 30 -11.01 6.24 11.52
C LEU A 30 -12.51 6.35 11.34
N LYS A 31 -12.93 6.72 10.15
CA LYS A 31 -14.35 6.82 9.78
C LYS A 31 -14.68 5.80 8.71
N ALA A 32 -15.87 5.23 8.78
CA ALA A 32 -16.34 4.31 7.76
C ALA A 32 -16.87 5.08 6.56
N PHE A 33 -16.35 4.77 5.37
CA PHE A 33 -16.86 5.29 4.09
C PHE A 33 -17.69 4.24 3.37
N THR A 34 -17.40 2.97 3.64
CA THR A 34 -18.19 1.83 3.18
C THR A 34 -18.29 0.84 4.34
N GLU A 35 -19.03 -0.23 4.15
CA GLU A 35 -19.09 -1.30 5.15
C GLU A 35 -17.74 -2.06 5.26
N HIS A 36 -16.85 -1.86 4.28
CA HIS A 36 -15.56 -2.55 4.24
C HIS A 36 -14.43 -1.74 4.86
N THR A 37 -14.64 -0.46 5.17
CA THR A 37 -13.59 0.39 5.75
C THR A 37 -13.14 -0.15 7.10
N VAL A 38 -11.83 -0.32 7.26
CA VAL A 38 -11.26 -0.71 8.55
C VAL A 38 -11.32 0.49 9.50
N THR A 39 -12.03 0.33 10.62
CA THR A 39 -12.24 1.42 11.58
C THR A 39 -11.66 1.14 12.96
N ASP A 40 -11.03 0.00 13.14
CA ASP A 40 -10.35 -0.35 14.38
C ASP A 40 -8.84 -0.20 14.20
N LYS A 41 -8.19 0.56 15.06
CA LYS A 41 -6.75 0.85 14.94
C LYS A 41 -5.89 -0.41 15.04
N LEU A 42 -6.27 -1.35 15.87
CA LEU A 42 -5.53 -2.60 16.02
C LEU A 42 -5.59 -3.42 14.73
N GLU A 43 -6.78 -3.52 14.15
CA GLU A 43 -6.97 -4.22 12.88
C GLU A 43 -6.19 -3.53 11.76
N LEU A 44 -6.21 -2.20 11.73
CA LEU A 44 -5.44 -1.45 10.74
C LEU A 44 -3.94 -1.72 10.86
N LYS A 45 -3.41 -1.73 12.09
CA LYS A 45 -1.99 -2.01 12.31
C LYS A 45 -1.62 -3.42 11.86
N LYS A 46 -2.49 -4.40 12.07
CA LYS A 46 -2.26 -5.77 11.61
C LYS A 46 -2.23 -5.84 10.09
N GLU A 47 -3.17 -5.17 9.43
CA GLU A 47 -3.23 -5.13 7.98
C GLU A 47 -1.98 -4.47 7.40
N ILE A 48 -1.57 -3.35 7.98
CA ILE A 48 -0.37 -2.63 7.56
C ILE A 48 0.89 -3.49 7.71
N ALA A 49 1.00 -4.25 8.80
CA ALA A 49 2.12 -5.16 8.99
C ALA A 49 2.15 -6.25 7.92
N GLN A 50 0.98 -6.76 7.56
CA GLN A 50 0.87 -7.77 6.50
C GLN A 50 1.30 -7.18 5.15
N PHE A 51 0.86 -5.97 4.81
CA PHE A 51 1.27 -5.31 3.58
C PHE A 51 2.78 -5.09 3.55
N ARG A 52 3.37 -4.67 4.67
CA ARG A 52 4.82 -4.51 4.77
C ARG A 52 5.56 -5.80 4.45
N ASN A 53 5.05 -6.92 4.94
CA ASN A 53 5.67 -8.22 4.70
C ASN A 53 5.51 -8.69 3.26
N GLN A 54 4.36 -8.44 2.65
CA GLN A 54 4.09 -8.93 1.30
C GLN A 54 4.58 -8.00 0.19
N GLY A 55 4.88 -6.73 0.51
CA GLY A 55 5.46 -5.79 -0.45
C GLY A 55 4.47 -4.96 -1.25
N TYR A 56 3.18 -5.07 -0.97
CA TYR A 56 2.16 -4.26 -1.63
C TYR A 56 0.95 -4.07 -0.72
N ALA A 57 0.21 -2.99 -0.95
CA ALA A 57 -0.99 -2.67 -0.19
C ALA A 57 -2.23 -2.83 -1.08
N VAL A 58 -3.36 -3.11 -0.46
CA VAL A 58 -4.63 -3.27 -1.16
C VAL A 58 -5.71 -2.46 -0.45
N ASP A 59 -6.49 -1.73 -1.23
CA ASP A 59 -7.75 -1.13 -0.78
C ASP A 59 -8.87 -1.94 -1.41
N ASN A 60 -9.60 -2.69 -0.59
CA ASN A 60 -10.70 -3.53 -1.04
C ASN A 60 -12.03 -2.86 -0.70
N GLN A 61 -12.47 -1.93 -1.55
CA GLN A 61 -13.76 -1.26 -1.41
C GLN A 61 -13.91 -0.41 -0.14
N GLU A 62 -12.80 0.11 0.40
CA GLU A 62 -12.85 0.83 1.66
C GLU A 62 -13.25 2.29 1.51
N ILE A 63 -13.00 2.90 0.36
CA ILE A 63 -13.43 4.28 0.10
C ILE A 63 -14.67 4.32 -0.79
N GLU A 64 -14.82 3.34 -1.65
CA GLU A 64 -15.96 3.27 -2.56
C GLU A 64 -16.28 1.82 -2.87
N GLN A 65 -17.54 1.45 -2.70
CA GLN A 65 -18.03 0.10 -3.00
C GLN A 65 -17.73 -0.26 -4.45
N GLY A 66 -17.19 -1.45 -4.67
CA GLY A 66 -16.87 -1.93 -6.01
C GLY A 66 -15.51 -1.51 -6.54
N LEU A 67 -14.80 -0.61 -5.85
CA LEU A 67 -13.49 -0.14 -6.25
C LEU A 67 -12.39 -0.90 -5.52
N TRP A 68 -11.44 -1.44 -6.28
CA TRP A 68 -10.31 -2.21 -5.74
C TRP A 68 -9.01 -1.58 -6.25
N CYS A 69 -8.04 -1.46 -5.38
CA CYS A 69 -6.78 -0.76 -5.69
C CYS A 69 -5.60 -1.54 -5.13
N MET A 70 -4.50 -1.59 -5.89
CA MET A 70 -3.23 -2.13 -5.42
C MET A 70 -2.19 -1.04 -5.52
N ALA A 71 -1.34 -0.91 -4.50
CA ALA A 71 -0.27 0.09 -4.47
C ALA A 71 1.05 -0.54 -4.05
N VAL A 72 2.14 -0.08 -4.63
CA VAL A 72 3.49 -0.57 -4.35
C VAL A 72 4.43 0.61 -4.07
N PRO A 73 5.45 0.43 -3.22
CA PRO A 73 6.36 1.51 -2.89
C PRO A 73 7.49 1.66 -3.89
N ILE A 74 8.02 2.88 -3.99
CA ILE A 74 9.21 3.20 -4.77
C ILE A 74 10.22 3.80 -3.79
N TYR A 75 11.43 3.25 -3.77
CA TYR A 75 12.49 3.68 -2.85
C TYR A 75 13.56 4.49 -3.58
N ASP A 76 14.24 5.36 -2.85
CA ASP A 76 15.37 6.11 -3.38
C ASP A 76 16.70 5.55 -2.87
N ASN A 77 17.80 6.24 -3.16
CA ASN A 77 19.14 5.79 -2.79
C ASN A 77 19.40 5.78 -1.29
N THR A 78 18.52 6.40 -0.48
CA THR A 78 18.65 6.35 0.99
C THR A 78 17.98 5.13 1.58
N GLY A 79 17.25 4.36 0.75
CA GLY A 79 16.48 3.21 1.24
C GLY A 79 15.13 3.57 1.81
N HIS A 80 14.75 4.85 1.76
CA HIS A 80 13.44 5.30 2.22
C HIS A 80 12.44 5.35 1.06
N MET A 81 11.18 5.16 1.38
CA MET A 81 10.12 5.26 0.39
C MET A 81 10.01 6.71 -0.10
N LYS A 82 10.20 6.89 -1.40
CA LYS A 82 10.12 8.20 -2.05
C LYS A 82 8.72 8.48 -2.56
N ALA A 83 8.05 7.44 -3.03
CA ALA A 83 6.75 7.56 -3.67
C ALA A 83 6.05 6.20 -3.63
N ALA A 84 4.83 6.17 -4.11
CA ALA A 84 4.10 4.92 -4.34
C ALA A 84 3.31 5.06 -5.63
N ILE A 85 3.12 3.94 -6.32
CA ILE A 85 2.26 3.90 -7.50
C ILE A 85 1.12 2.95 -7.25
N SER A 86 -0.03 3.22 -7.88
CA SER A 86 -1.22 2.40 -7.68
C SER A 86 -1.97 2.19 -8.98
N VAL A 87 -2.75 1.11 -9.01
CA VAL A 87 -3.75 0.87 -10.05
C VAL A 87 -5.08 0.62 -9.37
N SER A 88 -6.14 1.15 -9.96
CA SER A 88 -7.50 1.02 -9.43
C SER A 88 -8.44 0.56 -10.52
N GLY A 89 -9.48 -0.13 -10.15
CA GLY A 89 -10.51 -0.57 -11.09
C GLY A 89 -11.63 -1.29 -10.38
N LEU A 90 -12.56 -1.80 -11.16
CA LEU A 90 -13.67 -2.57 -10.63
C LEU A 90 -13.14 -3.84 -9.97
N LYS A 91 -13.58 -4.11 -8.76
CA LYS A 91 -13.10 -5.24 -7.96
C LYS A 91 -13.06 -6.54 -8.75
N GLN A 92 -14.14 -6.88 -9.42
CA GLN A 92 -14.22 -8.16 -10.13
C GLN A 92 -13.09 -8.33 -11.14
N ARG A 93 -12.83 -7.30 -11.95
CA ARG A 93 -11.79 -7.34 -12.98
C ARG A 93 -10.40 -7.35 -12.37
N MET A 94 -10.20 -6.55 -11.33
CA MET A 94 -8.89 -6.43 -10.69
C MET A 94 -8.48 -7.71 -9.99
N VAL A 95 -9.42 -8.35 -9.30
CA VAL A 95 -9.14 -9.60 -8.58
C VAL A 95 -8.82 -10.74 -9.55
N GLU A 96 -9.50 -10.80 -10.69
CA GLU A 96 -9.19 -11.80 -11.73
C GLU A 96 -7.75 -11.67 -12.23
N LYS A 97 -7.23 -10.44 -12.28
CA LYS A 97 -5.88 -10.15 -12.78
C LYS A 97 -4.86 -9.92 -11.66
N LYS A 98 -5.24 -10.22 -10.42
CA LYS A 98 -4.42 -9.85 -9.26
C LYS A 98 -2.98 -10.32 -9.35
N GLU A 99 -2.74 -11.57 -9.75
CA GLU A 99 -1.38 -12.09 -9.81
C GLU A 99 -0.55 -11.41 -10.91
N LEU A 100 -1.16 -11.16 -12.06
CA LEU A 100 -0.50 -10.42 -13.12
C LEU A 100 -0.17 -8.99 -12.69
N LEU A 101 -1.15 -8.31 -12.09
CA LEU A 101 -0.98 -6.94 -11.59
C LEU A 101 0.14 -6.89 -10.55
N LYS A 102 0.14 -7.82 -9.62
CA LYS A 102 1.17 -7.89 -8.58
C LYS A 102 2.56 -8.02 -9.20
N THR A 103 2.74 -8.95 -10.11
CA THR A 103 4.02 -9.20 -10.77
C THR A 103 4.51 -7.95 -11.51
N GLU A 104 3.64 -7.35 -12.33
CA GLU A 104 4.01 -6.19 -13.12
C GLU A 104 4.23 -4.93 -12.29
N MET A 105 3.41 -4.73 -11.27
CA MET A 105 3.55 -3.58 -10.37
C MET A 105 4.85 -3.65 -9.58
N LEU A 106 5.16 -4.81 -9.01
CA LEU A 106 6.38 -4.98 -8.23
C LEU A 106 7.62 -4.85 -9.11
N LYS A 107 7.56 -5.35 -10.34
CA LYS A 107 8.67 -5.19 -11.30
C LYS A 107 8.88 -3.72 -11.64
N THR A 108 7.81 -3.01 -11.97
CA THR A 108 7.89 -1.59 -12.31
C THR A 108 8.44 -0.77 -11.15
N ALA A 109 7.97 -1.04 -9.94
CA ALA A 109 8.44 -0.34 -8.74
C ALA A 109 9.92 -0.62 -8.49
N ARG A 110 10.36 -1.84 -8.71
CA ARG A 110 11.78 -2.22 -8.57
C ARG A 110 12.64 -1.47 -9.57
N ASP A 111 12.20 -1.42 -10.83
CA ASP A 111 12.95 -0.73 -11.89
C ASP A 111 13.04 0.77 -11.59
N LEU A 112 11.94 1.39 -11.18
CA LEU A 112 11.93 2.81 -10.81
C LEU A 112 12.81 3.08 -9.60
N SER A 113 12.79 2.20 -8.62
CA SER A 113 13.63 2.34 -7.43
C SER A 113 15.12 2.29 -7.79
N ARG A 114 15.49 1.39 -8.70
CA ARG A 114 16.88 1.32 -9.19
C ARG A 114 17.28 2.60 -9.92
N ASP A 115 16.40 3.15 -10.72
CA ASP A 115 16.66 4.41 -11.42
C ASP A 115 16.91 5.55 -10.42
N LEU A 116 16.32 5.47 -9.23
CA LEU A 116 16.54 6.43 -8.16
C LEU A 116 17.74 6.08 -7.27
N GLY A 117 18.49 5.04 -7.64
CA GLY A 117 19.70 4.65 -6.93
C GLY A 117 19.52 3.66 -5.79
N TYR A 118 18.37 3.00 -5.74
CA TYR A 118 18.10 2.00 -4.70
C TYR A 118 18.61 0.62 -5.13
N TYR A 119 19.64 0.13 -4.46
CA TYR A 119 20.24 -1.18 -4.74
C TYR A 119 20.21 -2.01 -3.46
N LYS A 120 19.01 -2.49 -3.16
CA LYS A 120 18.78 -3.22 -1.93
C LYS A 120 19.27 -4.66 -1.99
N GLU A 121 19.15 -5.31 -0.85
CA GLU A 121 19.49 -6.70 -0.61
C GLU A 121 18.83 -7.71 -1.53
N GLU A 122 17.71 -7.39 -2.13
CA GLU A 122 17.08 -8.28 -3.08
C GLU A 122 17.97 -8.54 -4.29
N LEU A 123 18.99 -7.71 -4.44
CA LEU A 123 19.99 -7.92 -5.49
C LEU A 123 20.89 -9.11 -5.20
N LYS A 124 20.81 -9.60 -4.01
CA LYS A 124 21.55 -10.80 -3.61
C LYS A 124 21.05 -12.01 -4.34
#